data_3873b533f60c901c39c28f4046a90ff2
#
_entry.id   3873b533f60c901c39c28f4046a90ff2
#
_cell.length_a   1.000
_cell.length_b   1.000
_cell.length_c   1.000
_cell.angle_alpha   90.00
_cell.angle_beta   90.00
_cell.angle_gamma   90.00
#
_symmetry.space_group_name_H-M   'P 1'
#
loop_
_entity.id
_entity.type
_entity.pdbx_description
1 polymer ?
#
loop_
_entity_poly.entity_id
_entity_poly.type
_entity_poly.pdbx_seq_one_letter_code
_entity_poly.pdbx_strand_id
1 'polypeptide(L)'
;MAQNYPDSVELHETPETRRYRICGVVQGVGFRPFVHRLARTYGATGWVLNDSEGVLLELQASGTVIARIMDKLVTEAPPLAKIISTQEVSPTDTRAHYETFSIRKSRDHTGMDTIIPPDTNVCSDCLREISDPDNHRYRYAFTNCTNCGPRYSIILGMPYDRAQSTMRKFPLCPTCEREYNDIEDRRYHAQPNACPVCGPQLQLTDRQGTSVHTDDIVKFAITKLKEGGILAIKSLGGFHLVADACNENAVNELRQRKRRDAKPFAVMVADVESASRIAFIPPCNHKLLESPQRPIVLLYKRNVLLASTVAPHNPNIGVMLPSTPLQHLLLEDPSLPILIMTSGNISGHPIVFDNDMAIKQLGKIADYFILNNRDIHTRVDDSVVRTVFRNDAITSQLSFLRRSRGYAPYPIHLPYAVDSIIALGAELKNTISIGKGKQVFLSQHIGDLKNNVTFKSHIECIDHLQNLLNVKANVVACDLHPSFRSTRHALENLEHQVVQVQHHHAHMILHGGKWPVRYYSRRNF
;
A
#
# COMPACT_ATOMS: atom_id res chain seq x y z
N MET A 1 -14.55 -54.03 -44.73
CA MET A 1 -14.28 -54.33 -43.30
C MET A 1 -13.91 -53.04 -42.60
N ALA A 2 -14.90 -52.44 -41.95
CA ALA A 2 -14.68 -51.22 -41.14
C ALA A 2 -14.40 -51.67 -39.74
N GLN A 3 -13.22 -51.35 -39.24
CA GLN A 3 -12.86 -51.56 -37.83
C GLN A 3 -13.49 -50.45 -36.99
N ASN A 4 -14.46 -50.82 -36.15
CA ASN A 4 -14.96 -50.02 -35.05
C ASN A 4 -13.83 -49.84 -34.02
N TYR A 5 -13.42 -48.59 -33.80
CA TYR A 5 -12.68 -48.20 -32.58
C TYR A 5 -13.69 -48.07 -31.44
N PRO A 6 -13.43 -48.67 -30.28
CA PRO A 6 -14.31 -48.50 -29.13
C PRO A 6 -14.23 -47.07 -28.60
N ASP A 7 -15.42 -46.57 -28.24
CA ASP A 7 -15.65 -45.32 -27.57
C ASP A 7 -14.66 -45.10 -26.40
N SER A 8 -14.14 -43.89 -26.32
CA SER A 8 -13.38 -43.40 -25.18
C SER A 8 -14.22 -43.56 -23.92
N VAL A 9 -13.83 -44.49 -23.09
CA VAL A 9 -14.37 -44.64 -21.72
C VAL A 9 -13.96 -43.36 -20.96
N GLU A 10 -14.89 -42.42 -20.78
CA GLU A 10 -14.76 -41.39 -19.76
C GLU A 10 -14.67 -42.10 -18.42
N LEU A 11 -13.47 -42.23 -17.91
CA LEU A 11 -13.23 -42.63 -16.52
C LEU A 11 -13.88 -41.57 -15.65
N HIS A 12 -15.09 -41.81 -15.17
CA HIS A 12 -15.70 -41.03 -14.09
C HIS A 12 -14.85 -41.22 -12.85
N GLU A 13 -13.82 -40.34 -12.67
CA GLU A 13 -13.07 -40.27 -11.42
C GLU A 13 -14.07 -39.98 -10.28
N THR A 14 -14.07 -40.84 -9.27
CA THR A 14 -14.91 -40.64 -8.08
C THR A 14 -14.52 -39.34 -7.39
N PRO A 15 -15.47 -38.48 -7.02
CA PRO A 15 -15.19 -37.24 -6.32
C PRO A 15 -14.42 -37.52 -5.02
N GLU A 16 -13.33 -36.83 -4.80
CA GLU A 16 -12.57 -36.86 -3.56
C GLU A 16 -12.66 -35.52 -2.84
N THR A 17 -12.51 -35.52 -1.52
CA THR A 17 -12.50 -34.29 -0.71
C THR A 17 -11.08 -34.04 -0.23
N ARG A 18 -10.53 -32.88 -0.64
CA ARG A 18 -9.22 -32.43 -0.17
C ARG A 18 -9.31 -31.06 0.47
N ARG A 19 -8.50 -30.87 1.51
CA ARG A 19 -8.42 -29.60 2.23
C ARG A 19 -7.02 -29.02 2.14
N TYR A 20 -6.96 -27.71 1.92
CA TYR A 20 -5.70 -26.96 1.77
C TYR A 20 -5.66 -25.77 2.72
N ARG A 21 -4.51 -25.54 3.34
CA ARG A 21 -4.16 -24.30 4.00
C ARG A 21 -3.30 -23.46 3.08
N ILE A 22 -3.72 -22.22 2.84
CA ILE A 22 -3.06 -21.28 1.94
C ILE A 22 -2.60 -20.10 2.79
N CYS A 23 -1.28 -19.94 2.90
CA CYS A 23 -0.66 -18.89 3.70
C CYS A 23 -0.08 -17.79 2.81
N GLY A 24 -0.06 -16.57 3.33
CA GLY A 24 0.46 -15.41 2.62
C GLY A 24 -0.46 -14.20 2.71
N VAL A 25 -0.34 -13.28 1.74
CA VAL A 25 -1.26 -12.15 1.58
C VAL A 25 -2.48 -12.64 0.80
N VAL A 26 -3.40 -13.28 1.51
CA VAL A 26 -4.58 -13.93 0.91
C VAL A 26 -5.90 -13.44 1.55
N GLN A 27 -5.82 -12.46 2.43
CA GLN A 27 -6.98 -11.83 3.07
C GLN A 27 -7.07 -10.35 2.71
N GLY A 28 -8.29 -9.81 2.56
CA GLY A 28 -8.50 -8.41 2.18
C GLY A 28 -8.10 -8.03 0.76
N VAL A 29 -7.82 -9.01 -0.09
CA VAL A 29 -7.30 -8.86 -1.47
C VAL A 29 -8.18 -9.54 -2.53
N GLY A 30 -9.45 -9.83 -2.20
CA GLY A 30 -10.38 -10.49 -3.13
C GLY A 30 -10.13 -11.99 -3.33
N PHE A 31 -9.32 -12.62 -2.48
CA PHE A 31 -8.91 -14.01 -2.66
C PHE A 31 -10.07 -15.01 -2.50
N ARG A 32 -10.93 -14.90 -1.47
CA ARG A 32 -12.07 -15.79 -1.28
C ARG A 32 -13.09 -15.74 -2.42
N PRO A 33 -13.54 -14.57 -2.92
CA PRO A 33 -14.36 -14.48 -4.12
C PRO A 33 -13.70 -15.07 -5.36
N PHE A 34 -12.40 -14.90 -5.53
CA PHE A 34 -11.64 -15.51 -6.61
C PHE A 34 -11.67 -17.04 -6.55
N VAL A 35 -11.40 -17.63 -5.38
CA VAL A 35 -11.50 -19.09 -5.15
C VAL A 35 -12.90 -19.59 -5.43
N HIS A 36 -13.93 -18.87 -4.99
CA HIS A 36 -15.33 -19.22 -5.23
C HIS A 36 -15.66 -19.26 -6.73
N ARG A 37 -15.30 -18.22 -7.50
CA ARG A 37 -15.50 -18.21 -8.96
C ARG A 37 -14.74 -19.36 -9.63
N LEU A 38 -13.50 -19.59 -9.21
CA LEU A 38 -12.68 -20.65 -9.76
C LEU A 38 -13.31 -22.03 -9.52
N ALA A 39 -13.74 -22.33 -8.29
CA ALA A 39 -14.42 -23.57 -7.95
C ALA A 39 -15.69 -23.77 -8.80
N ARG A 40 -16.54 -22.75 -8.95
CA ARG A 40 -17.73 -22.80 -9.78
C ARG A 40 -17.41 -23.04 -11.26
N THR A 41 -16.40 -22.36 -11.79
CA THR A 41 -15.98 -22.52 -13.21
C THR A 41 -15.59 -23.96 -13.52
N TYR A 42 -14.97 -24.65 -12.57
CA TYR A 42 -14.55 -26.04 -12.74
C TYR A 42 -15.53 -27.07 -12.12
N GLY A 43 -16.71 -26.64 -11.67
CA GLY A 43 -17.73 -27.54 -11.14
C GLY A 43 -17.36 -28.22 -9.81
N ALA A 44 -16.43 -27.66 -9.05
CA ALA A 44 -16.08 -28.15 -7.71
C ALA A 44 -17.06 -27.63 -6.66
N THR A 45 -17.36 -28.47 -5.67
CA THR A 45 -18.14 -28.10 -4.49
C THR A 45 -17.25 -28.01 -3.24
N GLY A 46 -17.77 -27.47 -2.13
CA GLY A 46 -16.99 -27.30 -0.92
C GLY A 46 -17.10 -25.91 -0.30
N TRP A 47 -16.01 -25.41 0.27
CA TRP A 47 -16.02 -24.11 0.92
C TRP A 47 -14.64 -23.48 1.06
N VAL A 48 -14.64 -22.16 1.25
CA VAL A 48 -13.45 -21.37 1.60
C VAL A 48 -13.75 -20.46 2.78
N LEU A 49 -12.83 -20.34 3.72
CA LEU A 49 -12.90 -19.39 4.84
C LEU A 49 -11.54 -18.78 5.17
N ASN A 50 -11.57 -17.65 5.85
CA ASN A 50 -10.37 -17.09 6.48
C ASN A 50 -10.26 -17.61 7.92
N ASP A 51 -9.04 -17.93 8.33
CA ASP A 51 -8.70 -18.16 9.74
C ASP A 51 -7.45 -17.36 10.14
N SER A 52 -6.96 -17.58 11.34
CA SER A 52 -5.80 -16.87 11.89
C SER A 52 -4.49 -17.14 11.13
N GLU A 53 -4.39 -18.25 10.40
CA GLU A 53 -3.16 -18.67 9.72
C GLU A 53 -3.19 -18.41 8.20
N GLY A 54 -4.34 -17.95 7.66
CA GLY A 54 -4.49 -17.67 6.25
C GLY A 54 -5.89 -17.97 5.71
N VAL A 55 -5.94 -18.77 4.64
CA VAL A 55 -7.17 -19.26 4.02
C VAL A 55 -7.23 -20.77 4.15
N LEU A 56 -8.33 -21.28 4.64
CA LEU A 56 -8.65 -22.70 4.60
C LEU A 56 -9.63 -22.96 3.47
N LEU A 57 -9.25 -23.87 2.58
CA LEU A 57 -10.00 -24.24 1.38
C LEU A 57 -10.29 -25.74 1.42
N GLU A 58 -11.55 -26.12 1.24
CA GLU A 58 -11.94 -27.51 1.05
C GLU A 58 -12.65 -27.66 -0.30
N LEU A 59 -12.14 -28.57 -1.11
CA LEU A 59 -12.64 -28.88 -2.44
C LEU A 59 -13.13 -30.31 -2.52
N GLN A 60 -14.29 -30.52 -3.14
CA GLN A 60 -14.82 -31.82 -3.48
C GLN A 60 -15.08 -31.89 -4.99
N ALA A 61 -14.26 -32.65 -5.69
CA ALA A 61 -14.29 -32.85 -7.15
C ALA A 61 -13.41 -34.06 -7.52
N SER A 62 -13.26 -34.35 -8.81
CA SER A 62 -12.24 -35.31 -9.27
C SER A 62 -10.82 -34.79 -9.00
N GLY A 63 -9.85 -35.68 -8.82
CA GLY A 63 -8.44 -35.32 -8.56
C GLY A 63 -7.86 -34.41 -9.64
N THR A 64 -8.22 -34.63 -10.88
CA THR A 64 -7.80 -33.80 -12.03
C THR A 64 -8.36 -32.37 -11.95
N VAL A 65 -9.61 -32.21 -11.55
CA VAL A 65 -10.25 -30.89 -11.34
C VAL A 65 -9.61 -30.15 -10.17
N ILE A 66 -9.37 -30.82 -9.05
CA ILE A 66 -8.70 -30.24 -7.88
C ILE A 66 -7.29 -29.75 -8.26
N ALA A 67 -6.50 -30.57 -8.94
CA ALA A 67 -5.16 -30.19 -9.39
C ALA A 67 -5.20 -28.95 -10.30
N ARG A 68 -6.16 -28.88 -11.23
CA ARG A 68 -6.35 -27.72 -12.13
C ARG A 68 -6.72 -26.45 -11.35
N ILE A 69 -7.63 -26.56 -10.37
CA ILE A 69 -7.99 -25.42 -9.51
C ILE A 69 -6.76 -24.93 -8.73
N MET A 70 -5.96 -25.83 -8.16
CA MET A 70 -4.76 -25.47 -7.39
C MET A 70 -3.68 -24.81 -8.25
N ASP A 71 -3.49 -25.24 -9.49
CA ASP A 71 -2.61 -24.58 -10.45
C ASP A 71 -3.09 -23.15 -10.77
N LYS A 72 -4.39 -23.02 -11.13
CA LYS A 72 -5.01 -21.72 -11.44
C LYS A 72 -5.03 -20.77 -10.25
N LEU A 73 -5.17 -21.30 -9.04
CA LEU A 73 -5.14 -20.53 -7.81
C LEU A 73 -3.80 -19.80 -7.63
N VAL A 74 -2.70 -20.40 -8.09
CA VAL A 74 -1.37 -19.77 -8.04
C VAL A 74 -1.14 -18.86 -9.26
N THR A 75 -1.51 -19.32 -10.46
CA THR A 75 -1.18 -18.62 -11.72
C THR A 75 -2.09 -17.43 -12.02
N GLU A 76 -3.34 -17.48 -11.56
CA GLU A 76 -4.36 -16.45 -11.80
C GLU A 76 -4.79 -15.71 -10.53
N ALA A 77 -3.98 -15.79 -9.47
CA ALA A 77 -4.25 -15.11 -8.19
C ALA A 77 -4.54 -13.60 -8.37
N PRO A 78 -5.44 -13.02 -7.58
CA PRO A 78 -5.68 -11.58 -7.60
C PRO A 78 -4.38 -10.79 -7.50
N PRO A 79 -4.24 -9.63 -8.15
CA PRO A 79 -2.97 -8.89 -8.27
C PRO A 79 -2.30 -8.54 -6.93
N LEU A 80 -3.07 -8.44 -5.86
CA LEU A 80 -2.56 -8.15 -4.52
C LEU A 80 -2.29 -9.40 -3.69
N ALA A 81 -2.77 -10.56 -4.13
CA ALA A 81 -2.52 -11.81 -3.43
C ALA A 81 -1.05 -12.23 -3.60
N LYS A 82 -0.46 -12.71 -2.52
CA LYS A 82 0.87 -13.34 -2.56
C LYS A 82 0.80 -14.62 -1.76
N ILE A 83 0.68 -15.73 -2.47
CA ILE A 83 0.71 -17.05 -1.88
C ILE A 83 2.16 -17.39 -1.54
N ILE A 84 2.42 -17.69 -0.27
CA ILE A 84 3.74 -18.07 0.22
C ILE A 84 3.85 -19.59 0.29
N SER A 85 2.78 -20.25 0.72
CA SER A 85 2.71 -21.70 0.78
C SER A 85 1.28 -22.19 0.63
N THR A 86 1.16 -23.38 0.04
CA THR A 86 -0.04 -24.19 0.03
C THR A 86 0.30 -25.54 0.65
N GLN A 87 -0.46 -25.96 1.65
CA GLN A 87 -0.25 -27.22 2.34
C GLN A 87 -1.56 -27.99 2.37
N GLU A 88 -1.53 -29.24 1.93
CA GLU A 88 -2.65 -30.14 2.12
C GLU A 88 -2.74 -30.52 3.60
N VAL A 89 -3.96 -30.42 4.17
CA VAL A 89 -4.25 -30.75 5.56
C VAL A 89 -5.42 -31.73 5.61
N SER A 90 -5.48 -32.57 6.62
CA SER A 90 -6.55 -33.57 6.73
C SER A 90 -7.93 -32.92 6.79
N PRO A 91 -8.91 -33.35 5.98
CA PRO A 91 -10.29 -32.94 6.12
C PRO A 91 -10.83 -33.31 7.51
N THR A 92 -11.72 -32.49 8.07
CA THR A 92 -12.32 -32.79 9.38
C THR A 92 -13.32 -33.93 9.28
N ASP A 93 -13.98 -34.05 8.12
CA ASP A 93 -14.94 -35.09 7.81
C ASP A 93 -14.77 -35.51 6.35
N THR A 94 -14.27 -36.70 6.11
CA THR A 94 -14.09 -37.27 4.76
C THR A 94 -15.40 -37.73 4.13
N ARG A 95 -16.50 -37.79 4.88
CA ARG A 95 -17.84 -38.18 4.43
C ARG A 95 -18.74 -36.98 4.11
N ALA A 96 -18.26 -35.76 4.35
CA ALA A 96 -19.03 -34.56 4.04
C ALA A 96 -19.36 -34.51 2.53
N HIS A 97 -20.63 -34.28 2.21
CA HIS A 97 -21.10 -34.05 0.85
C HIS A 97 -21.51 -32.58 0.70
N TYR A 98 -21.01 -31.92 -0.33
CA TYR A 98 -21.31 -30.51 -0.62
C TYR A 98 -22.10 -30.41 -1.92
N GLU A 99 -23.27 -29.77 -1.88
CA GLU A 99 -24.09 -29.51 -3.07
C GLU A 99 -23.55 -28.32 -3.89
N THR A 100 -22.94 -27.34 -3.20
CA THR A 100 -22.43 -26.11 -3.83
C THR A 100 -21.10 -25.71 -3.22
N PHE A 101 -20.43 -24.75 -3.85
CA PHE A 101 -19.27 -24.10 -3.25
C PHE A 101 -19.69 -22.82 -2.50
N SER A 102 -19.23 -22.65 -1.26
CA SER A 102 -19.63 -21.52 -0.40
C SER A 102 -18.45 -20.79 0.24
N ILE A 103 -18.63 -19.48 0.47
CA ILE A 103 -17.74 -18.71 1.33
C ILE A 103 -18.29 -18.75 2.76
N ARG A 104 -17.57 -19.38 3.69
CA ARG A 104 -17.96 -19.45 5.09
C ARG A 104 -17.47 -18.23 5.87
N LYS A 105 -18.16 -17.91 6.97
CA LYS A 105 -17.70 -16.87 7.91
C LYS A 105 -16.32 -17.23 8.44
N SER A 106 -15.48 -16.20 8.61
CA SER A 106 -14.17 -16.36 9.23
C SER A 106 -14.29 -16.98 10.62
N ARG A 107 -13.36 -17.85 10.98
CA ARG A 107 -13.30 -18.39 12.34
C ARG A 107 -12.47 -17.45 13.21
N ASP A 108 -13.08 -16.96 14.27
CA ASP A 108 -12.38 -16.18 15.29
C ASP A 108 -11.55 -17.14 16.15
N HIS A 109 -10.25 -17.21 15.90
CA HIS A 109 -9.29 -17.77 16.83
C HIS A 109 -8.36 -16.67 17.32
N THR A 110 -7.96 -16.75 18.58
CA THR A 110 -7.21 -15.77 19.36
C THR A 110 -5.78 -15.50 18.90
N GLY A 111 -5.36 -16.02 17.75
CA GLY A 111 -4.07 -15.76 17.10
C GLY A 111 -4.29 -15.16 15.71
N MET A 112 -4.30 -13.83 15.57
CA MET A 112 -4.43 -13.18 14.27
C MET A 112 -3.08 -13.14 13.54
N ASP A 113 -2.85 -14.05 12.59
CA ASP A 113 -1.71 -13.98 11.66
C ASP A 113 -2.08 -13.31 10.33
N THR A 114 -3.13 -12.48 10.34
CA THR A 114 -3.59 -11.77 9.15
C THR A 114 -2.59 -10.68 8.75
N ILE A 115 -2.07 -10.79 7.53
CA ILE A 115 -1.19 -9.76 6.96
C ILE A 115 -2.04 -8.58 6.53
N ILE A 116 -1.70 -7.40 7.02
CA ILE A 116 -2.36 -6.14 6.67
C ILE A 116 -1.90 -5.73 5.27
N PRO A 117 -2.82 -5.61 4.29
CA PRO A 117 -2.43 -5.16 2.95
C PRO A 117 -2.07 -3.67 2.95
N PRO A 118 -1.04 -3.27 2.19
CA PRO A 118 -0.73 -1.85 1.99
C PRO A 118 -1.74 -1.16 1.09
N ASP A 119 -1.71 0.16 1.08
CA ASP A 119 -2.41 0.95 0.07
C ASP A 119 -1.83 0.67 -1.33
N THR A 120 -2.69 0.56 -2.32
CA THR A 120 -2.30 0.24 -3.70
C THR A 120 -2.85 1.25 -4.69
N ASN A 121 -2.28 1.28 -5.90
CA ASN A 121 -2.79 2.10 -6.99
C ASN A 121 -4.20 1.66 -7.41
N VAL A 122 -4.90 2.54 -8.11
CA VAL A 122 -6.14 2.22 -8.82
C VAL A 122 -5.87 1.21 -9.93
N CYS A 123 -6.70 0.18 -10.06
CA CYS A 123 -6.56 -0.86 -11.10
C CYS A 123 -7.18 -0.42 -12.43
N SER A 124 -6.84 -1.13 -13.51
CA SER A 124 -7.34 -0.85 -14.87
C SER A 124 -8.86 -0.86 -14.98
N ASP A 125 -9.53 -1.77 -14.26
CA ASP A 125 -11.01 -1.83 -14.27
C ASP A 125 -11.63 -0.58 -13.67
N CYS A 126 -11.10 -0.12 -12.51
CA CYS A 126 -11.55 1.10 -11.89
C CYS A 126 -11.21 2.34 -12.72
N LEU A 127 -10.10 2.33 -13.47
CA LEU A 127 -9.77 3.40 -14.42
C LEU A 127 -10.75 3.45 -15.59
N ARG A 128 -11.15 2.30 -16.15
CA ARG A 128 -12.19 2.26 -17.20
C ARG A 128 -13.50 2.87 -16.71
N GLU A 129 -13.93 2.52 -15.48
CA GLU A 129 -15.17 3.07 -14.90
C GLU A 129 -15.15 4.58 -14.69
N ILE A 130 -14.04 5.16 -14.25
CA ILE A 130 -13.97 6.63 -14.09
C ILE A 130 -13.87 7.38 -15.42
N SER A 131 -13.50 6.69 -16.50
CA SER A 131 -13.41 7.26 -17.84
C SER A 131 -14.67 7.04 -18.69
N ASP A 132 -15.57 6.17 -18.25
CA ASP A 132 -16.80 5.81 -18.94
C ASP A 132 -17.95 6.72 -18.52
N PRO A 133 -18.46 7.61 -19.40
CA PRO A 133 -19.56 8.53 -19.10
C PRO A 133 -20.87 7.84 -18.67
N ASP A 134 -21.10 6.61 -19.11
CA ASP A 134 -22.30 5.86 -18.76
C ASP A 134 -22.19 5.15 -17.40
N ASN A 135 -21.01 5.12 -16.79
CA ASN A 135 -20.79 4.50 -15.50
C ASN A 135 -21.15 5.45 -14.35
N HIS A 136 -21.87 4.96 -13.35
CA HIS A 136 -22.26 5.76 -12.17
C HIS A 136 -21.07 6.24 -11.32
N ARG A 137 -19.84 5.78 -11.60
CA ARG A 137 -18.57 6.26 -11.00
C ARG A 137 -17.77 7.12 -11.98
N TYR A 138 -18.37 7.59 -13.09
CA TYR A 138 -17.69 8.50 -14.00
C TYR A 138 -17.07 9.68 -13.23
N ARG A 139 -15.76 9.92 -13.44
CA ARG A 139 -14.97 10.98 -12.80
C ARG A 139 -14.98 10.96 -11.25
N TYR A 140 -15.35 9.83 -10.63
CA TYR A 140 -15.37 9.74 -9.18
C TYR A 140 -13.97 9.49 -8.59
N ALA A 141 -13.46 10.46 -7.84
CA ALA A 141 -12.08 10.52 -7.32
C ALA A 141 -11.74 9.43 -6.28
N PHE A 142 -12.72 8.66 -5.80
CA PHE A 142 -12.53 7.63 -4.76
C PHE A 142 -12.92 6.23 -5.24
N THR A 143 -13.06 6.03 -6.54
CA THR A 143 -13.35 4.72 -7.13
C THR A 143 -12.29 3.70 -6.74
N ASN A 144 -12.72 2.53 -6.28
CA ASN A 144 -11.88 1.43 -5.87
C ASN A 144 -12.63 0.09 -5.94
N CYS A 145 -11.93 -1.02 -5.70
CA CYS A 145 -12.51 -2.37 -5.60
C CYS A 145 -11.67 -3.25 -4.65
N THR A 146 -11.89 -4.57 -4.67
CA THR A 146 -11.08 -5.53 -3.88
C THR A 146 -9.62 -5.53 -4.28
N ASN A 147 -9.28 -5.18 -5.53
CA ASN A 147 -7.93 -5.23 -6.09
C ASN A 147 -7.15 -3.91 -5.99
N CYS A 148 -7.75 -2.82 -5.50
CA CYS A 148 -7.11 -1.51 -5.52
C CYS A 148 -7.61 -0.56 -4.42
N GLY A 149 -6.89 0.55 -4.24
CA GLY A 149 -7.29 1.65 -3.36
C GLY A 149 -6.71 1.57 -1.94
N PRO A 150 -7.31 2.33 -1.01
CA PRO A 150 -6.80 2.45 0.36
C PRO A 150 -6.99 1.16 1.17
N ARG A 151 -6.03 0.88 2.03
CA ARG A 151 -6.03 -0.23 3.00
C ARG A 151 -5.40 0.26 4.31
N TYR A 152 -4.07 0.19 4.43
CA TYR A 152 -3.34 0.53 5.64
C TYR A 152 -3.61 1.95 6.13
N SER A 153 -3.72 2.92 5.24
CA SER A 153 -4.00 4.32 5.61
C SER A 153 -5.35 4.55 6.26
N ILE A 154 -6.32 3.64 6.07
CA ILE A 154 -7.70 3.78 6.58
C ILE A 154 -8.08 2.80 7.67
N ILE A 155 -7.24 1.80 8.00
CA ILE A 155 -7.53 0.76 9.00
C ILE A 155 -7.40 1.35 10.40
N LEU A 156 -8.45 1.19 11.22
CA LEU A 156 -8.50 1.58 12.63
C LEU A 156 -8.12 0.40 13.55
N GLY A 157 -8.47 -0.81 13.15
CA GLY A 157 -8.26 -2.03 13.93
C GLY A 157 -8.53 -3.28 13.10
N MET A 158 -8.32 -4.43 13.72
CA MET A 158 -8.60 -5.75 13.13
C MET A 158 -9.82 -6.39 13.80
N PRO A 159 -10.57 -7.25 13.10
CA PRO A 159 -10.40 -7.66 11.70
C PRO A 159 -10.65 -6.52 10.70
N TYR A 160 -10.00 -6.59 9.52
CA TYR A 160 -10.22 -5.59 8.48
C TYR A 160 -11.62 -5.71 7.88
N ASP A 161 -12.52 -4.91 8.39
CA ASP A 161 -13.87 -4.70 7.87
C ASP A 161 -14.20 -3.20 7.79
N ARG A 162 -15.36 -2.85 7.20
CA ARG A 162 -15.76 -1.45 7.01
C ARG A 162 -15.93 -0.71 8.33
N ALA A 163 -16.45 -1.37 9.37
CA ALA A 163 -16.66 -0.80 10.70
C ALA A 163 -15.33 -0.45 11.38
N GLN A 164 -14.29 -1.25 11.11
CA GLN A 164 -12.92 -1.06 11.61
C GLN A 164 -12.05 -0.24 10.63
N SER A 165 -12.68 0.63 9.83
CA SER A 165 -11.99 1.55 8.94
C SER A 165 -12.58 2.95 9.00
N THR A 166 -11.87 3.95 8.44
CA THR A 166 -12.41 5.32 8.34
C THR A 166 -13.62 5.41 7.40
N MET A 167 -13.90 4.35 6.61
CA MET A 167 -15.09 4.26 5.76
C MET A 167 -16.39 4.00 6.54
N ARG A 168 -16.33 3.71 7.85
CA ARG A 168 -17.51 3.56 8.72
C ARG A 168 -18.45 4.78 8.72
N LYS A 169 -17.90 5.97 8.40
CA LYS A 169 -18.67 7.22 8.27
C LYS A 169 -19.55 7.30 7.02
N PHE A 170 -19.37 6.38 6.06
CA PHE A 170 -20.01 6.38 4.76
C PHE A 170 -20.89 5.13 4.59
N PRO A 171 -22.16 5.15 5.04
CA PRO A 171 -23.09 4.03 4.82
C PRO A 171 -23.28 3.79 3.32
N LEU A 172 -23.36 2.53 2.92
CA LEU A 172 -23.53 2.17 1.51
C LEU A 172 -24.93 2.57 1.02
N CYS A 173 -25.03 3.11 -0.18
CA CYS A 173 -26.30 3.26 -0.89
C CYS A 173 -26.77 1.88 -1.42
N PRO A 174 -28.05 1.72 -1.80
CA PRO A 174 -28.58 0.43 -2.26
C PRO A 174 -27.79 -0.20 -3.41
N THR A 175 -27.23 0.60 -4.32
CA THR A 175 -26.41 0.10 -5.43
C THR A 175 -25.07 -0.45 -4.93
N CYS A 176 -24.33 0.32 -4.11
CA CYS A 176 -23.06 -0.13 -3.54
C CYS A 176 -23.24 -1.28 -2.55
N GLU A 177 -24.38 -1.37 -1.88
CA GLU A 177 -24.70 -2.48 -0.98
C GLU A 177 -24.95 -3.78 -1.75
N ARG A 178 -25.64 -3.72 -2.89
CA ARG A 178 -25.77 -4.88 -3.79
C ARG A 178 -24.42 -5.37 -4.28
N GLU A 179 -23.57 -4.48 -4.82
CA GLU A 179 -22.20 -4.82 -5.24
C GLU A 179 -21.38 -5.43 -4.09
N TYR A 180 -21.54 -4.92 -2.88
CA TYR A 180 -20.81 -5.39 -1.70
C TYR A 180 -21.25 -6.80 -1.27
N ASN A 181 -22.51 -7.16 -1.46
CA ASN A 181 -23.08 -8.45 -1.07
C ASN A 181 -23.15 -9.46 -2.21
N ASP A 182 -23.00 -9.03 -3.45
CA ASP A 182 -23.00 -9.93 -4.62
C ASP A 182 -21.62 -10.58 -4.80
N ILE A 183 -21.56 -11.91 -4.64
CA ILE A 183 -20.34 -12.71 -4.74
C ILE A 183 -19.71 -12.68 -6.14
N GLU A 184 -20.50 -12.41 -7.16
CA GLU A 184 -20.04 -12.29 -8.55
C GLU A 184 -19.50 -10.89 -8.86
N ASP A 185 -19.80 -9.88 -8.03
CA ASP A 185 -19.31 -8.54 -8.22
C ASP A 185 -17.84 -8.41 -7.76
N ARG A 186 -17.04 -7.67 -8.53
CA ARG A 186 -15.64 -7.39 -8.20
C ARG A 186 -15.45 -6.51 -6.95
N ARG A 187 -16.54 -5.97 -6.37
CA ARG A 187 -16.59 -5.23 -5.11
C ARG A 187 -17.14 -6.04 -3.95
N TYR A 188 -17.36 -7.34 -4.15
CA TYR A 188 -17.80 -8.21 -3.07
C TYR A 188 -16.89 -8.09 -1.86
N HIS A 189 -17.44 -7.63 -0.72
CA HIS A 189 -16.70 -7.33 0.51
C HIS A 189 -15.50 -6.36 0.34
N ALA A 190 -15.52 -5.49 -0.68
CA ALA A 190 -14.55 -4.41 -0.81
C ALA A 190 -14.84 -3.33 0.26
N GLN A 191 -14.11 -3.33 1.34
CA GLN A 191 -14.38 -2.47 2.50
C GLN A 191 -14.42 -0.97 2.17
N PRO A 192 -13.57 -0.44 1.25
CA PRO A 192 -13.65 0.96 0.85
C PRO A 192 -14.64 1.24 -0.28
N ASN A 193 -15.50 0.27 -0.70
CA ASN A 193 -16.49 0.48 -1.76
C ASN A 193 -17.33 1.73 -1.51
N ALA A 194 -17.51 2.54 -2.58
CA ALA A 194 -18.28 3.76 -2.55
C ALA A 194 -18.60 4.26 -3.98
N CYS A 195 -19.55 5.19 -4.09
CA CYS A 195 -19.84 5.93 -5.32
C CYS A 195 -20.09 7.42 -4.97
N PRO A 196 -20.30 8.30 -5.96
CA PRO A 196 -20.56 9.73 -5.70
C PRO A 196 -21.72 10.01 -4.75
N VAL A 197 -22.68 9.08 -4.64
CA VAL A 197 -23.87 9.25 -3.79
C VAL A 197 -23.55 8.95 -2.31
N CYS A 198 -22.81 7.89 -2.02
CA CYS A 198 -22.61 7.40 -0.66
C CYS A 198 -21.20 7.53 -0.12
N GLY A 199 -20.26 7.92 -0.95
CA GLY A 199 -18.84 7.92 -0.57
C GLY A 199 -18.27 9.31 -0.28
N PRO A 200 -16.95 9.35 -0.09
CA PRO A 200 -16.23 10.60 0.13
C PRO A 200 -16.43 11.61 -1.00
N GLN A 201 -16.38 12.89 -0.63
CA GLN A 201 -16.54 14.01 -1.54
C GLN A 201 -15.29 14.90 -1.53
N LEU A 202 -14.95 15.46 -2.70
CA LEU A 202 -13.94 16.51 -2.80
C LEU A 202 -14.52 17.84 -2.32
N GLN A 203 -13.65 18.66 -1.75
CA GLN A 203 -13.95 20.04 -1.35
C GLN A 203 -12.81 20.93 -1.82
N LEU A 204 -13.12 22.07 -2.39
CA LEU A 204 -12.15 23.05 -2.82
C LEU A 204 -12.17 24.25 -1.89
N THR A 205 -11.00 24.67 -1.40
CA THR A 205 -10.86 25.88 -0.60
C THR A 205 -9.69 26.72 -1.09
N ASP A 206 -9.73 28.01 -0.77
CA ASP A 206 -8.58 28.90 -0.91
C ASP A 206 -7.52 28.63 0.21
N ARG A 207 -6.47 29.43 0.20
CA ARG A 207 -5.37 29.34 1.19
C ARG A 207 -5.80 29.68 2.64
N GLN A 208 -6.93 30.34 2.83
CA GLN A 208 -7.51 30.68 4.11
C GLN A 208 -8.50 29.62 4.61
N GLY A 209 -8.84 28.64 3.78
CA GLY A 209 -9.83 27.61 4.08
C GLY A 209 -11.26 28.01 3.70
N THR A 210 -11.44 29.13 3.01
CA THR A 210 -12.74 29.55 2.50
C THR A 210 -13.15 28.68 1.31
N SER A 211 -14.39 28.16 1.32
CA SER A 211 -14.89 27.33 0.22
C SER A 211 -14.91 28.09 -1.10
N VAL A 212 -14.39 27.46 -2.15
CA VAL A 212 -14.46 27.95 -3.52
C VAL A 212 -15.48 27.13 -4.29
N HIS A 213 -16.50 27.80 -4.81
CA HIS A 213 -17.56 27.15 -5.60
C HIS A 213 -17.13 26.98 -7.05
N THR A 214 -17.28 25.78 -7.58
CA THR A 214 -17.02 25.41 -8.98
C THR A 214 -17.83 24.19 -9.35
N ASP A 215 -18.22 24.08 -10.62
CA ASP A 215 -18.95 22.92 -11.13
C ASP A 215 -18.05 21.67 -11.25
N ASP A 216 -16.75 21.87 -11.48
CA ASP A 216 -15.75 20.79 -11.61
C ASP A 216 -14.44 21.18 -10.92
N ILE A 217 -14.20 20.58 -9.74
CA ILE A 217 -12.98 20.80 -8.95
C ILE A 217 -11.72 20.38 -9.70
N VAL A 218 -11.78 19.28 -10.47
CA VAL A 218 -10.61 18.78 -11.23
C VAL A 218 -10.25 19.76 -12.35
N LYS A 219 -11.24 20.22 -13.10
CA LYS A 219 -11.04 21.19 -14.16
C LYS A 219 -10.51 22.54 -13.63
N PHE A 220 -11.05 22.98 -12.50
CA PHE A 220 -10.53 24.16 -11.80
C PHE A 220 -9.06 23.97 -11.42
N ALA A 221 -8.72 22.81 -10.82
CA ALA A 221 -7.34 22.50 -10.42
C ALA A 221 -6.38 22.52 -11.61
N ILE A 222 -6.74 21.87 -12.72
CA ILE A 222 -5.93 21.87 -13.96
C ILE A 222 -5.71 23.31 -14.45
N THR A 223 -6.75 24.13 -14.48
CA THR A 223 -6.64 25.54 -14.90
C THR A 223 -5.66 26.30 -14.00
N LYS A 224 -5.79 26.15 -12.67
CA LYS A 224 -4.91 26.87 -11.73
C LYS A 224 -3.46 26.38 -11.80
N LEU A 225 -3.21 25.10 -12.02
CA LEU A 225 -1.86 24.57 -12.24
C LEU A 225 -1.23 25.14 -13.53
N LYS A 226 -1.99 25.24 -14.61
CA LYS A 226 -1.53 25.86 -15.88
C LYS A 226 -1.23 27.35 -15.73
N GLU A 227 -1.95 28.05 -14.88
CA GLU A 227 -1.69 29.45 -14.51
C GLU A 227 -0.45 29.61 -13.61
N GLY A 228 0.22 28.52 -13.21
CA GLY A 228 1.40 28.51 -12.33
C GLY A 228 1.06 28.47 -10.84
N GLY A 229 -0.20 28.20 -10.49
CA GLY A 229 -0.63 28.05 -9.09
C GLY A 229 -0.07 26.80 -8.42
N ILE A 230 0.01 26.82 -7.11
CA ILE A 230 0.44 25.70 -6.26
C ILE A 230 -0.77 25.18 -5.50
N LEU A 231 -1.07 23.89 -5.64
CA LEU A 231 -2.18 23.25 -4.96
C LEU A 231 -1.72 22.30 -3.87
N ALA A 232 -2.48 22.21 -2.78
CA ALA A 232 -2.35 21.14 -1.79
C ALA A 232 -3.50 20.13 -1.97
N ILE A 233 -3.16 18.87 -2.25
CA ILE A 233 -4.14 17.84 -2.59
C ILE A 233 -4.07 16.70 -1.57
N LYS A 234 -5.20 16.37 -0.93
CA LYS A 234 -5.31 15.23 -0.01
C LYS A 234 -5.35 13.92 -0.79
N SER A 235 -4.30 13.09 -0.63
CA SER A 235 -4.15 11.79 -1.29
C SER A 235 -4.44 10.63 -0.32
N LEU A 236 -3.87 9.43 -0.55
CA LEU A 236 -4.11 8.24 0.28
C LEU A 236 -3.50 8.37 1.69
N GLY A 237 -2.25 8.78 1.78
CA GLY A 237 -1.51 8.79 3.06
C GLY A 237 -1.19 10.18 3.62
N GLY A 238 -1.65 11.24 2.98
CA GLY A 238 -1.41 12.64 3.36
C GLY A 238 -1.56 13.59 2.20
N PHE A 239 -1.22 14.86 2.43
CA PHE A 239 -1.28 15.91 1.43
C PHE A 239 -0.04 15.91 0.52
N HIS A 240 -0.26 16.22 -0.74
CA HIS A 240 0.81 16.58 -1.68
C HIS A 240 0.71 18.05 -2.06
N LEU A 241 1.86 18.70 -2.22
CA LEU A 241 1.95 19.98 -2.91
C LEU A 241 2.24 19.70 -4.39
N VAL A 242 1.43 20.31 -5.24
CA VAL A 242 1.38 20.05 -6.67
C VAL A 242 1.60 21.36 -7.41
N ALA A 243 2.42 21.35 -8.45
CA ALA A 243 2.67 22.46 -9.38
C ALA A 243 3.02 21.91 -10.77
N ASP A 244 2.90 22.72 -11.80
CA ASP A 244 3.38 22.38 -13.13
C ASP A 244 4.92 22.27 -13.12
N ALA A 245 5.44 21.10 -13.42
CA ALA A 245 6.87 20.83 -13.45
C ALA A 245 7.61 21.45 -14.66
N CYS A 246 6.86 21.90 -15.67
CA CYS A 246 7.41 22.57 -16.87
C CYS A 246 7.48 24.08 -16.68
N ASN A 247 6.78 24.65 -15.71
CA ASN A 247 6.73 26.08 -15.44
C ASN A 247 7.81 26.50 -14.44
N GLU A 248 8.90 27.13 -14.94
CA GLU A 248 10.04 27.54 -14.12
C GLU A 248 9.63 28.48 -12.97
N ASN A 249 8.68 29.39 -13.20
CA ASN A 249 8.21 30.32 -12.16
C ASN A 249 7.44 29.58 -11.04
N ALA A 250 6.56 28.65 -11.41
CA ALA A 250 5.81 27.84 -10.44
C ALA A 250 6.74 26.96 -9.58
N VAL A 251 7.77 26.37 -10.21
CA VAL A 251 8.75 25.54 -9.49
C VAL A 251 9.59 26.37 -8.53
N ASN A 252 10.06 27.54 -8.95
CA ASN A 252 10.84 28.46 -8.11
C ASN A 252 10.00 28.98 -6.92
N GLU A 253 8.76 29.36 -7.18
CA GLU A 253 7.84 29.81 -6.15
C GLU A 253 7.57 28.69 -5.11
N LEU A 254 7.34 27.47 -5.57
CA LEU A 254 7.18 26.33 -4.68
C LEU A 254 8.44 26.08 -3.83
N ARG A 255 9.64 26.20 -4.41
CA ARG A 255 10.90 26.08 -3.66
C ARG A 255 11.03 27.13 -2.58
N GLN A 256 10.78 28.37 -2.93
CA GLN A 256 10.88 29.51 -2.02
C GLN A 256 9.89 29.36 -0.86
N ARG A 257 8.59 29.13 -1.16
CA ARG A 257 7.55 28.98 -0.12
C ARG A 257 7.79 27.76 0.78
N LYS A 258 8.27 26.65 0.20
CA LYS A 258 8.57 25.40 0.95
C LYS A 258 9.92 25.46 1.67
N ARG A 259 10.76 26.47 1.43
CA ARG A 259 12.14 26.59 1.93
C ARG A 259 12.96 25.33 1.59
N ARG A 260 12.98 24.99 0.31
CA ARG A 260 13.62 23.76 -0.19
C ARG A 260 14.65 24.11 -1.26
N ASP A 261 15.86 24.46 -0.82
CA ASP A 261 16.89 25.06 -1.69
C ASP A 261 17.35 24.11 -2.82
N ALA A 262 17.93 22.97 -2.48
CA ALA A 262 18.57 22.09 -3.47
C ALA A 262 17.95 20.69 -3.61
N LYS A 263 17.17 20.23 -2.63
CA LYS A 263 16.60 18.87 -2.65
C LYS A 263 15.67 18.69 -3.84
N PRO A 264 15.88 17.68 -4.74
CA PRO A 264 15.04 17.46 -5.92
C PRO A 264 13.57 17.26 -5.58
N PHE A 265 12.66 17.71 -6.44
CA PHE A 265 11.27 17.32 -6.42
C PHE A 265 11.06 16.02 -7.19
N ALA A 266 10.14 15.19 -6.76
CA ALA A 266 9.61 14.11 -7.57
C ALA A 266 8.55 14.66 -8.53
N VAL A 267 8.46 14.04 -9.70
CA VAL A 267 7.47 14.38 -10.71
C VAL A 267 6.55 13.21 -10.99
N MET A 268 5.31 13.52 -11.30
CA MET A 268 4.28 12.58 -11.72
C MET A 268 3.95 12.81 -13.19
N VAL A 269 3.87 11.73 -13.96
CA VAL A 269 3.48 11.71 -15.37
C VAL A 269 2.41 10.66 -15.58
N ALA A 270 1.61 10.78 -16.63
CA ALA A 270 0.45 9.93 -16.86
C ALA A 270 0.82 8.43 -17.00
N ASP A 271 1.89 8.12 -17.70
CA ASP A 271 2.31 6.78 -18.09
C ASP A 271 3.83 6.65 -18.28
N VAL A 272 4.30 5.45 -18.61
CA VAL A 272 5.73 5.17 -18.81
C VAL A 272 6.24 5.81 -20.11
N GLU A 273 5.41 5.98 -21.12
CA GLU A 273 5.79 6.67 -22.35
C GLU A 273 6.15 8.13 -22.06
N SER A 274 5.28 8.83 -21.32
CA SER A 274 5.54 10.19 -20.83
C SER A 274 6.77 10.26 -19.94
N ALA A 275 6.98 9.26 -19.07
CA ALA A 275 8.18 9.15 -18.24
C ALA A 275 9.46 9.01 -19.10
N SER A 276 9.40 8.28 -20.21
CA SER A 276 10.55 8.07 -21.11
C SER A 276 11.02 9.34 -21.80
N ARG A 277 10.17 10.36 -21.90
CA ARG A 277 10.52 11.67 -22.46
C ARG A 277 11.43 12.47 -21.53
N ILE A 278 11.35 12.23 -20.21
CA ILE A 278 12.09 13.00 -19.18
C ILE A 278 13.19 12.21 -18.48
N ALA A 279 13.20 10.88 -18.61
CA ALA A 279 14.17 10.02 -17.95
C ALA A 279 14.52 8.78 -18.80
N PHE A 280 15.67 8.17 -18.50
CA PHE A 280 16.04 6.86 -19.06
C PHE A 280 15.41 5.76 -18.21
N ILE A 281 14.63 4.87 -18.86
CA ILE A 281 13.86 3.82 -18.18
C ILE A 281 14.36 2.44 -18.61
N PRO A 282 15.24 1.79 -17.83
CA PRO A 282 15.56 0.39 -18.04
C PRO A 282 14.33 -0.53 -17.90
N PRO A 283 14.29 -1.71 -18.54
CA PRO A 283 13.12 -2.62 -18.50
C PRO A 283 12.65 -3.02 -17.09
N CYS A 284 13.59 -3.19 -16.15
CA CYS A 284 13.25 -3.47 -14.75
C CYS A 284 12.54 -2.28 -14.07
N ASN A 285 12.87 -1.05 -14.41
CA ASN A 285 12.25 0.16 -13.88
C ASN A 285 10.89 0.43 -14.51
N HIS A 286 10.64 -0.01 -15.74
CA HIS A 286 9.31 0.01 -16.37
C HIS A 286 8.31 -0.78 -15.52
N LYS A 287 8.61 -2.07 -15.23
CA LYS A 287 7.79 -2.91 -14.36
C LYS A 287 7.59 -2.32 -12.96
N LEU A 288 8.61 -1.63 -12.45
CA LEU A 288 8.56 -1.02 -11.11
C LEU A 288 7.63 0.21 -11.09
N LEU A 289 7.69 1.07 -12.10
CA LEU A 289 6.79 2.21 -12.25
C LEU A 289 5.32 1.77 -12.36
N GLU A 290 5.03 0.71 -13.10
CA GLU A 290 3.68 0.17 -13.30
C GLU A 290 3.19 -0.76 -12.18
N SER A 291 4.08 -1.11 -11.24
CA SER A 291 3.72 -1.99 -10.13
C SER A 291 2.55 -1.45 -9.30
N PRO A 292 1.77 -2.32 -8.62
CA PRO A 292 0.67 -1.88 -7.75
C PRO A 292 1.10 -0.91 -6.64
N GLN A 293 2.39 -0.87 -6.31
CA GLN A 293 2.96 0.01 -5.30
C GLN A 293 3.15 1.45 -5.80
N ARG A 294 3.31 1.66 -7.12
CA ARG A 294 3.54 3.00 -7.73
C ARG A 294 4.55 3.84 -6.93
N PRO A 295 5.78 3.37 -6.70
CA PRO A 295 6.77 4.13 -5.95
C PRO A 295 7.33 5.29 -6.76
N ILE A 296 7.98 6.23 -6.07
CA ILE A 296 8.90 7.17 -6.71
C ILE A 296 10.16 6.40 -7.09
N VAL A 297 10.44 6.28 -8.38
CA VAL A 297 11.63 5.59 -8.91
C VAL A 297 12.69 6.63 -9.27
N LEU A 298 13.91 6.53 -8.73
CA LEU A 298 15.01 7.40 -9.11
C LEU A 298 15.62 6.92 -10.42
N LEU A 299 15.53 7.78 -11.43
CA LEU A 299 15.96 7.54 -12.80
C LEU A 299 16.97 8.59 -13.25
N TYR A 300 17.84 8.24 -14.19
CA TYR A 300 18.74 9.20 -14.82
C TYR A 300 17.93 10.15 -15.73
N LYS A 301 17.97 11.46 -15.45
CA LYS A 301 17.15 12.45 -16.15
C LYS A 301 17.63 12.71 -17.57
N ARG A 302 16.70 13.04 -18.46
CA ARG A 302 16.97 13.71 -19.73
C ARG A 302 16.79 15.22 -19.53
N ASN A 303 17.58 16.02 -20.20
CA ASN A 303 17.54 17.50 -20.05
C ASN A 303 16.51 18.12 -21.01
N VAL A 304 15.26 17.69 -20.93
CA VAL A 304 14.16 18.18 -21.77
C VAL A 304 12.87 18.34 -20.98
N LEU A 305 12.07 19.33 -21.32
CA LEU A 305 10.71 19.60 -20.85
C LEU A 305 10.56 20.05 -19.39
N LEU A 306 11.50 19.78 -18.50
CA LEU A 306 11.38 20.14 -17.09
C LEU A 306 12.03 21.49 -16.81
N ALA A 307 11.42 22.25 -15.90
CA ALA A 307 12.05 23.42 -15.31
C ALA A 307 13.41 23.03 -14.68
N SER A 308 14.42 23.87 -14.89
CA SER A 308 15.81 23.58 -14.48
C SER A 308 15.93 23.33 -12.98
N THR A 309 15.08 23.99 -12.22
CA THR A 309 15.03 23.95 -10.75
C THR A 309 14.22 22.77 -10.18
N VAL A 310 13.64 21.87 -10.98
CA VAL A 310 13.00 20.64 -10.49
C VAL A 310 14.02 19.74 -9.77
N ALA A 311 15.19 19.55 -10.34
CA ALA A 311 16.27 18.74 -9.77
C ALA A 311 17.64 19.40 -10.04
N PRO A 312 17.96 20.53 -9.36
CA PRO A 312 19.17 21.29 -9.59
C PRO A 312 20.39 20.44 -9.22
N HIS A 313 21.43 20.51 -10.07
CA HIS A 313 22.72 19.82 -9.85
C HIS A 313 22.62 18.30 -9.57
N ASN A 314 21.50 17.66 -9.92
CA ASN A 314 21.32 16.22 -9.72
C ASN A 314 21.09 15.52 -11.06
N PRO A 315 21.89 14.49 -11.41
CA PRO A 315 21.69 13.73 -12.63
C PRO A 315 20.43 12.84 -12.58
N ASN A 316 19.88 12.61 -11.39
CA ASN A 316 18.69 11.77 -11.22
C ASN A 316 17.46 12.62 -10.93
N ILE A 317 16.32 12.10 -11.37
CA ILE A 317 14.99 12.60 -11.05
C ILE A 317 14.14 11.48 -10.47
N GLY A 318 13.31 11.81 -9.48
CA GLY A 318 12.29 10.88 -8.98
C GLY A 318 11.05 10.95 -9.86
N VAL A 319 10.67 9.85 -10.50
CA VAL A 319 9.50 9.75 -11.36
C VAL A 319 8.50 8.79 -10.72
N MET A 320 7.22 9.15 -10.74
CA MET A 320 6.12 8.30 -10.30
C MET A 320 4.93 8.38 -11.26
N LEU A 321 4.11 7.34 -11.28
CA LEU A 321 2.85 7.31 -11.99
C LEU A 321 1.68 7.51 -11.02
N PRO A 322 0.49 7.94 -11.49
CA PRO A 322 -0.68 8.13 -10.66
C PRO A 322 -1.07 6.86 -9.90
N SER A 323 -1.43 7.02 -8.65
CA SER A 323 -1.88 5.94 -7.77
C SER A 323 -3.34 6.05 -7.33
N THR A 324 -3.96 7.22 -7.54
CA THR A 324 -5.37 7.46 -7.17
C THR A 324 -6.16 7.91 -8.40
N PRO A 325 -7.50 7.67 -8.42
CA PRO A 325 -8.35 8.21 -9.47
C PRO A 325 -8.19 9.72 -9.66
N LEU A 326 -8.13 10.49 -8.56
CA LEU A 326 -7.92 11.94 -8.63
C LEU A 326 -6.64 12.33 -9.38
N GLN A 327 -5.52 11.62 -9.14
CA GLN A 327 -4.27 11.90 -9.81
C GLN A 327 -4.32 11.59 -11.32
N HIS A 328 -5.06 10.54 -11.71
CA HIS A 328 -5.31 10.26 -13.13
C HIS A 328 -6.13 11.37 -13.78
N LEU A 329 -7.21 11.82 -13.11
CA LEU A 329 -8.04 12.92 -13.61
C LEU A 329 -7.27 14.24 -13.74
N LEU A 330 -6.31 14.52 -12.86
CA LEU A 330 -5.46 15.72 -12.96
C LEU A 330 -4.48 15.70 -14.14
N LEU A 331 -4.12 14.51 -14.62
CA LEU A 331 -3.20 14.31 -15.76
C LEU A 331 -3.95 13.98 -17.06
N GLU A 332 -5.27 14.15 -17.11
CA GLU A 332 -6.07 13.92 -18.33
C GLU A 332 -5.86 15.00 -19.40
N ASP A 333 -5.43 16.20 -19.00
CA ASP A 333 -5.17 17.30 -19.93
C ASP A 333 -3.74 17.20 -20.49
N PRO A 334 -3.56 16.94 -21.81
CA PRO A 334 -2.24 16.82 -22.41
C PRO A 334 -1.38 18.10 -22.34
N SER A 335 -1.99 19.25 -22.11
CA SER A 335 -1.26 20.53 -21.95
C SER A 335 -0.64 20.70 -20.56
N LEU A 336 -0.93 19.78 -19.62
CA LEU A 336 -0.31 19.71 -18.29
C LEU A 336 0.36 18.34 -18.08
N PRO A 337 1.41 18.01 -18.85
CA PRO A 337 1.90 16.64 -18.98
C PRO A 337 2.68 16.14 -17.76
N ILE A 338 3.23 17.06 -16.94
CA ILE A 338 4.14 16.71 -15.84
C ILE A 338 3.83 17.57 -14.63
N LEU A 339 3.53 16.92 -13.52
CA LEU A 339 3.27 17.59 -12.24
C LEU A 339 4.41 17.33 -11.25
N ILE A 340 4.87 18.37 -10.56
CA ILE A 340 5.56 18.16 -9.28
C ILE A 340 4.57 17.50 -8.34
N MET A 341 5.04 16.45 -7.65
CA MET A 341 4.28 15.78 -6.60
C MET A 341 5.21 15.61 -5.39
N THR A 342 5.11 16.53 -4.44
CA THR A 342 5.95 16.51 -3.24
C THR A 342 5.11 16.46 -1.97
N SER A 343 5.63 15.84 -0.91
CA SER A 343 4.90 15.73 0.37
C SER A 343 4.42 17.10 0.87
N GLY A 344 3.17 17.17 1.31
CA GLY A 344 2.57 18.35 1.93
C GLY A 344 3.07 18.50 3.37
N ASN A 345 4.21 19.16 3.54
CA ASN A 345 4.81 19.44 4.84
C ASN A 345 5.73 20.65 4.77
N ILE A 346 5.95 21.28 5.91
CA ILE A 346 7.09 22.18 6.11
C ILE A 346 8.37 21.33 6.14
N SER A 347 9.48 21.84 5.62
CA SER A 347 10.76 21.12 5.59
C SER A 347 11.13 20.56 6.97
N GLY A 348 11.46 19.27 7.04
CA GLY A 348 11.79 18.57 8.29
C GLY A 348 10.59 18.12 9.14
N HIS A 349 9.37 18.47 8.76
CA HIS A 349 8.16 17.97 9.41
C HIS A 349 7.60 16.73 8.70
N PRO A 350 6.77 15.90 9.38
CA PRO A 350 6.07 14.81 8.74
C PRO A 350 4.98 15.34 7.80
N ILE A 351 4.55 14.48 6.86
CA ILE A 351 3.46 14.80 5.94
C ILE A 351 2.17 15.13 6.72
N VAL A 352 1.48 16.19 6.32
CA VAL A 352 0.18 16.57 6.89
C VAL A 352 -0.89 15.68 6.30
N PHE A 353 -1.86 15.24 7.11
CA PHE A 353 -2.95 14.35 6.68
C PHE A 353 -4.34 14.81 7.14
N ASP A 354 -4.41 15.70 8.08
CA ASP A 354 -5.63 16.33 8.58
C ASP A 354 -5.96 17.62 7.79
N ASN A 355 -7.24 17.88 7.52
CA ASN A 355 -7.67 19.00 6.69
C ASN A 355 -7.37 20.36 7.33
N ASP A 356 -7.70 20.55 8.62
CA ASP A 356 -7.53 21.82 9.32
C ASP A 356 -6.06 22.13 9.50
N MET A 357 -5.28 21.09 9.84
CA MET A 357 -3.83 21.20 9.94
C MET A 357 -3.18 21.51 8.59
N ALA A 358 -3.73 20.99 7.48
CA ALA A 358 -3.23 21.31 6.14
C ALA A 358 -3.42 22.79 5.81
N ILE A 359 -4.59 23.36 6.01
CA ILE A 359 -4.85 24.78 5.80
C ILE A 359 -3.91 25.62 6.67
N LYS A 360 -3.80 25.28 7.97
CA LYS A 360 -2.96 26.00 8.93
C LYS A 360 -1.47 25.96 8.57
N GLN A 361 -0.95 24.81 8.18
CA GLN A 361 0.50 24.62 7.96
C GLN A 361 0.93 24.91 6.52
N LEU A 362 0.08 24.63 5.54
CA LEU A 362 0.41 24.75 4.12
C LEU A 362 -0.18 26.00 3.45
N GLY A 363 -1.05 26.78 4.14
CA GLY A 363 -1.69 27.97 3.57
C GLY A 363 -0.71 29.09 3.16
N LYS A 364 0.55 29.05 3.64
CA LYS A 364 1.63 29.93 3.16
C LYS A 364 2.37 29.36 1.94
N ILE A 365 2.09 28.11 1.55
CA ILE A 365 2.75 27.42 0.44
C ILE A 365 1.77 27.24 -0.71
N ALA A 366 0.58 26.65 -0.45
CA ALA A 366 -0.43 26.40 -1.46
C ALA A 366 -1.36 27.61 -1.64
N ASP A 367 -1.85 27.77 -2.85
CA ASP A 367 -2.85 28.80 -3.22
C ASP A 367 -4.28 28.27 -3.03
N TYR A 368 -4.48 26.97 -3.30
CA TYR A 368 -5.75 26.28 -3.14
C TYR A 368 -5.56 24.89 -2.54
N PHE A 369 -6.62 24.36 -1.93
CA PHE A 369 -6.65 23.04 -1.32
C PHE A 369 -7.75 22.19 -1.93
N ILE A 370 -7.41 21.00 -2.39
CA ILE A 370 -8.36 19.95 -2.70
C ILE A 370 -8.40 19.00 -1.51
N LEU A 371 -9.40 19.21 -0.67
CA LEU A 371 -9.68 18.44 0.53
C LEU A 371 -10.63 17.29 0.20
N ASN A 372 -10.80 16.38 1.14
CA ASN A 372 -11.91 15.44 1.14
C ASN A 372 -12.28 15.05 2.58
N ASN A 373 -13.52 14.53 2.74
CA ASN A 373 -14.08 14.17 4.03
C ASN A 373 -13.77 12.72 4.48
N ARG A 374 -12.93 11.97 3.73
CA ARG A 374 -12.40 10.68 4.20
C ARG A 374 -11.18 10.92 5.09
N ASP A 375 -11.25 10.46 6.33
CA ASP A 375 -10.11 10.55 7.23
C ASP A 375 -8.98 9.61 6.80
N ILE A 376 -7.76 10.06 7.02
CA ILE A 376 -6.55 9.25 6.98
C ILE A 376 -6.23 8.89 8.43
N HIS A 377 -6.19 7.61 8.77
CA HIS A 377 -5.83 7.15 10.11
C HIS A 377 -4.32 7.06 10.27
N THR A 378 -3.68 6.36 9.37
CA THR A 378 -2.22 6.23 9.34
C THR A 378 -1.67 7.08 8.21
N ARG A 379 -0.84 8.08 8.55
CA ARG A 379 -0.13 8.83 7.52
C ARG A 379 0.95 7.98 6.89
N VAL A 380 1.09 8.06 5.57
CA VAL A 380 2.03 7.27 4.81
C VAL A 380 2.63 8.11 3.68
N ASP A 381 3.94 8.36 3.75
CA ASP A 381 4.69 8.99 2.66
C ASP A 381 4.80 8.08 1.44
N ASP A 382 5.12 8.63 0.27
CA ASP A 382 5.48 7.82 -0.90
C ASP A 382 6.80 7.10 -0.70
N SER A 383 6.86 5.85 -1.15
CA SER A 383 8.10 5.09 -1.19
C SER A 383 9.05 5.66 -2.24
N VAL A 384 10.35 5.66 -1.94
CA VAL A 384 11.39 6.08 -2.87
C VAL A 384 12.36 4.93 -3.06
N VAL A 385 12.54 4.53 -4.30
CA VAL A 385 13.33 3.37 -4.68
C VAL A 385 14.28 3.67 -5.82
N ARG A 386 15.32 2.86 -5.94
CA ARG A 386 16.18 2.80 -7.13
C ARG A 386 16.53 1.35 -7.43
N THR A 387 16.82 1.08 -8.67
CA THR A 387 17.42 -0.18 -9.10
C THR A 387 18.93 -0.06 -9.07
N VAL A 388 19.60 -1.00 -8.45
CA VAL A 388 21.04 -1.15 -8.44
C VAL A 388 21.39 -2.34 -9.31
N PHE A 389 22.18 -2.12 -10.35
CA PHE A 389 22.66 -3.19 -11.22
C PHE A 389 23.92 -3.82 -10.60
N ARG A 390 24.01 -5.13 -10.65
CA ARG A 390 25.26 -5.84 -10.32
C ARG A 390 26.26 -5.71 -11.47
N ASN A 391 27.51 -6.07 -11.23
CA ASN A 391 28.59 -5.93 -12.21
C ASN A 391 28.34 -6.70 -13.52
N ASP A 392 27.44 -7.68 -13.53
CA ASP A 392 26.99 -8.42 -14.72
C ASP A 392 26.00 -7.64 -15.60
N ALA A 393 25.50 -6.49 -15.15
CA ALA A 393 24.47 -5.66 -15.78
C ALA A 393 23.12 -6.37 -16.10
N ILE A 394 23.01 -7.68 -15.80
CA ILE A 394 21.84 -8.52 -16.08
C ILE A 394 20.95 -8.60 -14.85
N THR A 395 21.55 -8.73 -13.67
CA THR A 395 20.82 -8.82 -12.41
C THR A 395 20.65 -7.43 -11.78
N SER A 396 19.43 -7.10 -11.42
CA SER A 396 19.12 -5.84 -10.74
C SER A 396 18.50 -6.12 -9.37
N GLN A 397 18.87 -5.30 -8.40
CA GLN A 397 18.34 -5.36 -7.05
C GLN A 397 17.59 -4.06 -6.72
N LEU A 398 16.39 -4.21 -6.14
CA LEU A 398 15.63 -3.06 -5.63
C LEU A 398 16.26 -2.54 -4.33
N SER A 399 16.60 -1.26 -4.31
CA SER A 399 17.12 -0.57 -3.13
C SER A 399 16.11 0.50 -2.67
N PHE A 400 15.73 0.43 -1.40
CA PHE A 400 14.83 1.40 -0.79
C PHE A 400 15.61 2.56 -0.18
N LEU A 401 15.30 3.79 -0.61
CA LEU A 401 15.73 5.01 0.06
C LEU A 401 14.70 5.42 1.12
N ARG A 402 13.43 5.06 0.87
CA ARG A 402 12.31 5.17 1.79
C ARG A 402 11.33 4.06 1.50
N ARG A 403 10.99 3.25 2.51
CA ARG A 403 9.97 2.21 2.44
C ARG A 403 8.72 2.70 3.16
N SER A 404 7.61 2.89 2.42
CA SER A 404 6.38 3.48 2.94
C SER A 404 5.18 3.01 2.11
N ARG A 405 4.37 3.89 1.50
CA ARG A 405 3.17 3.55 0.74
C ARG A 405 3.44 2.44 -0.30
N GLY A 406 2.53 1.48 -0.38
CA GLY A 406 2.60 0.33 -1.28
C GLY A 406 3.47 -0.82 -0.76
N TYR A 407 4.33 -0.58 0.24
CA TYR A 407 5.20 -1.59 0.84
C TYR A 407 4.98 -1.80 2.34
N ALA A 408 4.73 -0.74 3.09
CA ALA A 408 4.35 -0.86 4.50
C ALA A 408 2.87 -1.21 4.62
N PRO A 409 2.48 -2.09 5.56
CA PRO A 409 3.30 -2.82 6.51
C PRO A 409 3.62 -4.26 6.10
N TYR A 410 3.81 -4.57 4.81
CA TYR A 410 4.17 -5.93 4.40
C TYR A 410 5.35 -6.48 5.20
N PRO A 411 5.29 -7.74 5.67
CA PRO A 411 6.36 -8.34 6.44
C PRO A 411 7.57 -8.70 5.57
N ILE A 412 8.72 -8.75 6.25
CA ILE A 412 9.94 -9.41 5.77
C ILE A 412 10.00 -10.78 6.42
N HIS A 413 10.22 -11.84 5.64
CA HIS A 413 10.33 -13.19 6.14
C HIS A 413 11.75 -13.49 6.59
N LEU A 414 11.88 -14.03 7.79
CA LEU A 414 13.14 -14.49 8.35
C LEU A 414 13.21 -16.04 8.37
N PRO A 415 14.40 -16.64 8.28
CA PRO A 415 14.55 -18.08 8.36
C PRO A 415 14.33 -18.65 9.78
N TYR A 416 14.30 -17.78 10.80
CA TYR A 416 14.10 -18.11 12.21
C TYR A 416 12.94 -17.30 12.82
N ALA A 417 12.41 -17.76 13.94
CA ALA A 417 11.35 -17.06 14.65
C ALA A 417 11.88 -15.88 15.47
N VAL A 418 11.12 -14.78 15.51
CA VAL A 418 11.38 -13.56 16.28
C VAL A 418 10.04 -13.11 16.89
N ASP A 419 9.73 -13.63 18.05
CA ASP A 419 8.45 -13.36 18.69
C ASP A 419 8.53 -12.26 19.74
N SER A 420 7.47 -11.46 19.81
CA SER A 420 7.25 -10.44 20.86
C SER A 420 8.38 -9.43 20.99
N ILE A 421 9.02 -9.07 19.88
CA ILE A 421 10.09 -8.05 19.82
C ILE A 421 9.58 -6.82 19.07
N ILE A 422 9.81 -5.62 19.64
CA ILE A 422 9.69 -4.37 18.93
C ILE A 422 11.06 -3.70 18.82
N ALA A 423 11.41 -3.23 17.63
CA ALA A 423 12.61 -2.41 17.44
C ALA A 423 12.20 -0.98 17.07
N LEU A 424 12.73 0.00 17.83
CA LEU A 424 12.32 1.40 17.75
C LEU A 424 13.08 2.22 16.70
N GLY A 425 14.05 1.61 16.03
CA GLY A 425 14.88 2.29 15.04
C GLY A 425 15.80 3.37 15.62
N ALA A 426 16.45 4.10 14.72
CA ALA A 426 17.37 5.20 15.09
C ALA A 426 16.65 6.56 15.05
N GLU A 427 17.40 7.68 15.02
CA GLU A 427 16.88 9.05 15.09
C GLU A 427 16.39 9.57 13.74
N LEU A 428 17.23 9.42 12.68
CA LEU A 428 16.94 9.93 11.33
C LEU A 428 16.28 8.85 10.47
N LYS A 429 15.36 9.25 9.58
CA LYS A 429 14.61 8.33 8.70
C LYS A 429 14.00 7.15 9.45
N ASN A 430 13.52 7.44 10.65
CA ASN A 430 13.03 6.41 11.56
C ASN A 430 11.91 5.56 10.96
N THR A 431 11.95 4.29 11.30
CA THR A 431 10.89 3.29 11.18
C THR A 431 10.92 2.41 12.41
N ILE A 432 9.79 1.83 12.79
CA ILE A 432 9.75 0.77 13.79
C ILE A 432 9.54 -0.58 13.12
N SER A 433 9.87 -1.66 13.83
CA SER A 433 9.54 -3.00 13.36
C SER A 433 9.08 -3.90 14.51
N ILE A 434 8.15 -4.81 14.19
CA ILE A 434 7.59 -5.78 15.14
C ILE A 434 7.83 -7.18 14.61
N GLY A 435 8.44 -8.02 15.44
CA GLY A 435 8.63 -9.45 15.17
C GLY A 435 7.43 -10.26 15.62
N LYS A 436 6.93 -11.14 14.74
CA LYS A 436 5.85 -12.09 15.01
C LYS A 436 6.09 -13.37 14.23
N GLY A 437 6.34 -14.48 14.89
CA GLY A 437 6.72 -15.73 14.25
C GLY A 437 7.98 -15.56 13.40
N LYS A 438 7.94 -16.01 12.17
CA LYS A 438 9.05 -15.82 11.19
C LYS A 438 8.89 -14.53 10.36
N GLN A 439 8.13 -13.56 10.83
CA GLN A 439 7.83 -12.34 10.11
C GLN A 439 8.26 -11.11 10.90
N VAL A 440 8.80 -10.12 10.19
CA VAL A 440 9.09 -8.79 10.74
C VAL A 440 8.31 -7.75 9.97
N PHE A 441 7.39 -7.09 10.65
CA PHE A 441 6.55 -6.03 10.11
C PHE A 441 7.23 -4.68 10.31
N LEU A 442 7.58 -4.02 9.21
CA LEU A 442 8.14 -2.66 9.25
C LEU A 442 7.01 -1.64 9.07
N SER A 443 7.04 -0.60 9.91
CA SER A 443 6.18 0.56 9.73
C SER A 443 6.49 1.30 8.43
N GLN A 444 5.61 2.23 8.07
CA GLN A 444 5.94 3.28 7.12
C GLN A 444 7.08 4.16 7.66
N HIS A 445 7.71 4.90 6.76
CA HIS A 445 8.69 5.91 7.13
C HIS A 445 8.08 6.95 8.08
N ILE A 446 8.68 7.14 9.25
CA ILE A 446 8.23 8.09 10.29
C ILE A 446 8.98 9.41 10.14
N GLY A 447 10.30 9.37 10.03
CA GLY A 447 11.13 10.55 9.78
C GLY A 447 12.13 10.87 10.88
N ASP A 448 12.46 12.17 11.02
CA ASP A 448 13.44 12.66 12.00
C ASP A 448 12.77 12.88 13.37
N LEU A 449 13.14 12.08 14.36
CA LEU A 449 12.57 12.12 15.71
C LEU A 449 12.98 13.36 16.53
N LYS A 450 13.95 14.16 16.07
CA LYS A 450 14.25 15.45 16.70
C LYS A 450 13.05 16.39 16.67
N ASN A 451 12.20 16.27 15.67
CA ASN A 451 10.95 17.02 15.59
C ASN A 451 9.90 16.41 16.53
N ASN A 452 9.30 17.24 17.39
CA ASN A 452 8.31 16.79 18.38
C ASN A 452 7.06 16.16 17.73
N VAL A 453 6.60 16.67 16.59
CA VAL A 453 5.45 16.11 15.87
C VAL A 453 5.78 14.73 15.30
N THR A 454 6.99 14.55 14.76
CA THR A 454 7.47 13.25 14.28
C THR A 454 7.62 12.25 15.42
N PHE A 455 8.15 12.71 16.57
CA PHE A 455 8.29 11.86 17.75
C PHE A 455 6.93 11.40 18.30
N LYS A 456 5.94 12.31 18.39
CA LYS A 456 4.58 11.92 18.77
C LYS A 456 4.03 10.84 17.85
N SER A 457 4.25 10.96 16.56
CA SER A 457 3.81 9.96 15.58
C SER A 457 4.57 8.63 15.64
N HIS A 458 5.81 8.66 16.13
CA HIS A 458 6.55 7.45 16.42
C HIS A 458 5.87 6.66 17.55
N ILE A 459 5.44 7.34 18.63
CA ILE A 459 4.70 6.71 19.73
C ILE A 459 3.36 6.16 19.24
N GLU A 460 2.56 6.97 18.54
CA GLU A 460 1.28 6.56 17.97
C GLU A 460 1.43 5.34 17.05
N CYS A 461 2.53 5.28 16.27
CA CYS A 461 2.82 4.17 15.38
C CYS A 461 3.17 2.88 16.14
N ILE A 462 3.88 2.97 17.27
CA ILE A 462 4.18 1.84 18.17
C ILE A 462 2.87 1.19 18.61
N ASP A 463 1.99 2.00 19.22
CA ASP A 463 0.72 1.52 19.76
C ASP A 463 -0.19 0.96 18.66
N HIS A 464 -0.30 1.67 17.55
CA HIS A 464 -1.16 1.25 16.43
C HIS A 464 -0.71 -0.08 15.81
N LEU A 465 0.59 -0.26 15.55
CA LEU A 465 1.09 -1.50 14.96
C LEU A 465 1.01 -2.68 15.94
N GLN A 466 1.26 -2.48 17.23
CA GLN A 466 1.08 -3.53 18.23
C GLN A 466 -0.38 -3.99 18.29
N ASN A 467 -1.33 -3.03 18.27
CA ASN A 467 -2.76 -3.32 18.25
C ASN A 467 -3.18 -4.04 16.96
N LEU A 468 -2.75 -3.56 15.79
CA LEU A 468 -3.08 -4.18 14.50
C LEU A 468 -2.55 -5.61 14.37
N LEU A 469 -1.36 -5.87 14.90
CA LEU A 469 -0.72 -7.18 14.81
C LEU A 469 -1.09 -8.08 16.00
N ASN A 470 -1.82 -7.55 16.99
CA ASN A 470 -2.10 -8.21 18.27
C ASN A 470 -0.82 -8.78 18.91
N VAL A 471 0.20 -7.94 19.02
CA VAL A 471 1.49 -8.29 19.62
C VAL A 471 1.75 -7.39 20.80
N LYS A 472 1.98 -8.00 21.98
CA LYS A 472 2.58 -7.32 23.13
C LYS A 472 4.07 -7.63 23.13
N ALA A 473 4.89 -6.61 22.94
CA ALA A 473 6.33 -6.78 22.95
C ALA A 473 6.81 -7.12 24.37
N ASN A 474 7.63 -8.15 24.51
CA ASN A 474 8.33 -8.48 25.76
C ASN A 474 9.76 -7.91 25.75
N VAL A 475 10.30 -7.70 24.56
CA VAL A 475 11.66 -7.17 24.35
C VAL A 475 11.57 -5.94 23.46
N VAL A 476 12.28 -4.90 23.85
CA VAL A 476 12.44 -3.66 23.08
C VAL A 476 13.87 -3.55 22.62
N ALA A 477 14.10 -3.55 21.31
CA ALA A 477 15.39 -3.26 20.72
C ALA A 477 15.48 -1.77 20.37
N CYS A 478 16.57 -1.11 20.77
CA CYS A 478 16.84 0.29 20.44
C CYS A 478 18.32 0.49 20.07
N ASP A 479 18.62 1.67 19.51
CA ASP A 479 20.00 2.05 19.21
C ASP A 479 20.82 2.21 20.52
N LEU A 480 22.12 2.00 20.43
CA LEU A 480 23.03 2.20 21.57
C LEU A 480 23.29 3.69 21.86
N HIS A 481 22.99 4.58 20.93
CA HIS A 481 23.29 6.01 21.05
C HIS A 481 22.40 6.68 22.13
N PRO A 482 22.97 7.18 23.23
CA PRO A 482 22.20 7.62 24.41
C PRO A 482 21.34 8.86 24.16
N SER A 483 21.69 9.70 23.18
CA SER A 483 20.96 10.94 22.89
C SER A 483 19.81 10.74 21.91
N PHE A 484 19.64 9.57 21.30
CA PHE A 484 18.50 9.33 20.40
C PHE A 484 17.19 9.27 21.19
N ARG A 485 16.17 9.96 20.69
CA ARG A 485 14.86 9.99 21.36
C ARG A 485 14.21 8.63 21.42
N SER A 486 14.39 7.79 20.39
CA SER A 486 13.95 6.39 20.40
C SER A 486 14.61 5.59 21.52
N THR A 487 15.93 5.77 21.74
CA THR A 487 16.68 5.10 22.82
C THR A 487 16.22 5.57 24.20
N ARG A 488 16.09 6.88 24.40
CA ARG A 488 15.59 7.43 25.67
C ARG A 488 14.19 6.95 25.98
N HIS A 489 13.31 6.94 24.98
CA HIS A 489 11.96 6.43 25.14
C HIS A 489 11.95 4.96 25.59
N ALA A 490 12.80 4.11 24.97
CA ALA A 490 12.92 2.71 25.38
C ALA A 490 13.39 2.54 26.82
N LEU A 491 14.35 3.36 27.26
CA LEU A 491 14.97 3.23 28.59
C LEU A 491 14.15 3.85 29.72
N GLU A 492 13.40 4.90 29.44
CA GLU A 492 12.71 5.73 30.45
C GLU A 492 11.22 5.40 30.57
N ASN A 493 10.57 4.97 29.48
CA ASN A 493 9.11 4.90 29.42
C ASN A 493 8.54 3.50 29.13
N LEU A 494 9.40 2.50 28.89
CA LEU A 494 8.92 1.13 28.59
C LEU A 494 9.38 0.15 29.65
N GLU A 495 8.41 -0.49 30.32
CA GLU A 495 8.66 -1.55 31.33
C GLU A 495 8.94 -2.90 30.67
N HIS A 496 9.99 -2.99 29.84
CA HIS A 496 10.32 -4.18 29.08
C HIS A 496 11.81 -4.49 29.19
N GLN A 497 12.19 -5.70 28.82
CA GLN A 497 13.59 -6.02 28.63
C GLN A 497 14.14 -5.22 27.44
N VAL A 498 15.05 -4.26 27.72
CA VAL A 498 15.66 -3.43 26.68
C VAL A 498 16.96 -4.04 26.20
N VAL A 499 17.08 -4.20 24.88
CA VAL A 499 18.31 -4.64 24.19
C VAL A 499 18.83 -3.46 23.37
N GLN A 500 19.99 -2.96 23.74
CA GLN A 500 20.67 -1.91 22.98
C GLN A 500 21.58 -2.51 21.91
N VAL A 501 21.41 -2.05 20.66
CA VAL A 501 22.16 -2.55 19.49
C VAL A 501 22.99 -1.42 18.90
N GLN A 502 24.28 -1.67 18.67
CA GLN A 502 25.12 -0.68 18.04
C GLN A 502 24.70 -0.46 16.59
N HIS A 503 24.63 0.79 16.16
CA HIS A 503 24.15 1.22 14.85
C HIS A 503 24.87 0.51 13.69
N HIS A 504 26.19 0.50 13.73
CA HIS A 504 27.03 -0.15 12.70
C HIS A 504 26.80 -1.66 12.65
N HIS A 505 26.62 -2.30 13.80
CA HIS A 505 26.33 -3.74 13.89
C HIS A 505 25.02 -4.08 13.20
N ALA A 506 23.96 -3.29 13.44
CA ALA A 506 22.68 -3.47 12.77
C ALA A 506 22.82 -3.40 11.24
N HIS A 507 23.56 -2.42 10.71
CA HIS A 507 23.84 -2.32 9.28
C HIS A 507 24.63 -3.52 8.74
N MET A 508 25.67 -3.98 9.44
CA MET A 508 26.50 -5.11 9.00
C MET A 508 25.68 -6.41 8.90
N ILE A 509 24.79 -6.68 9.84
CA ILE A 509 23.94 -7.88 9.81
C ILE A 509 23.00 -7.86 8.61
N LEU A 510 22.39 -6.72 8.30
CA LEU A 510 21.51 -6.57 7.14
C LEU A 510 22.21 -6.87 5.81
N HIS A 511 23.52 -6.68 5.73
CA HIS A 511 24.34 -7.00 4.55
C HIS A 511 24.91 -8.42 4.55
N GLY A 512 24.46 -9.30 5.46
CA GLY A 512 24.84 -10.72 5.50
C GLY A 512 26.18 -11.00 6.19
N GLY A 513 26.68 -10.08 7.00
CA GLY A 513 27.86 -10.26 7.82
C GLY A 513 27.64 -11.32 8.91
N LYS A 514 28.40 -12.42 8.89
CA LYS A 514 28.47 -13.40 9.97
C LYS A 514 29.41 -12.87 11.06
N TRP A 515 28.88 -12.11 12.01
CA TRP A 515 29.62 -11.72 13.21
C TRP A 515 29.04 -12.40 14.45
N PRO A 516 29.84 -12.86 15.42
CA PRO A 516 29.31 -13.39 16.67
C PRO A 516 28.64 -12.28 17.44
N VAL A 517 27.33 -12.43 17.65
CA VAL A 517 26.50 -11.50 18.43
C VAL A 517 26.86 -11.66 19.89
N ARG A 518 27.61 -10.72 20.47
CA ARG A 518 27.72 -10.59 21.93
C ARG A 518 26.56 -9.71 22.40
N TYR A 519 25.58 -10.31 23.04
CA TYR A 519 24.51 -9.58 23.73
C TYR A 519 25.10 -8.92 25.00
N TYR A 520 25.06 -7.60 25.06
CA TYR A 520 25.24 -6.89 26.31
C TYR A 520 23.89 -6.85 27.04
N SER A 521 23.61 -7.85 27.87
CA SER A 521 22.52 -7.75 28.84
C SER A 521 22.97 -6.84 29.99
N ARG A 522 22.14 -5.87 30.40
CA ARG A 522 22.28 -5.18 31.68
C ARG A 522 21.99 -6.15 32.84
N ARG A 523 22.89 -7.09 33.10
CA ARG A 523 23.04 -7.71 34.42
C ARG A 523 24.52 -7.58 34.76
N ASN A 524 24.82 -6.53 35.52
CA ASN A 524 26.07 -6.15 36.22
C ASN A 524 26.54 -4.76 35.77
N PHE A 525 25.85 -3.75 36.33
CA PHE A 525 26.52 -2.54 36.88
C PHE A 525 25.60 -2.01 37.98
#